data_c29198b666c9d7553b113bb873278c2b
#
_entry.id   c29198b666c9d7553b113bb873278c2b
#
_cell.length_a   1.000
_cell.length_b   1.000
_cell.length_c   1.000
_cell.angle_alpha   90.00
_cell.angle_beta   90.00
_cell.angle_gamma   90.00
#
_symmetry.space_group_name_H-M   'P 1'
#
loop_
_entity.id
_entity.type
_entity.pdbx_description
1 polymer ?
#
loop_
_entity_poly.entity_id
_entity_poly.type
_entity_poly.pdbx_seq_one_letter_code
_entity_poly.pdbx_strand_id
1 'polypeptide(L)'
;VEDCWRDLPQDAYRYTSAFNNTYALEQPSRLSDNTGRCITFRALCPGLSTHKQRLGLIGSCAALGSWEYCRPLRMKEVQPNVWHLTLDASSLEYPFEYKFVAIHEETGAVEKWETRPNRIFPLQPLQRGETYLPMETEVFFDDAPQRIAGCAIPVFSLRSEGSCGVGDFGDLKLLADWADETGQKAIQILPINDTTMSGTWTDSYPYNSISIYAFHPMYIDLRQLPALKDKKAAEAFEKARIKVNSLPMMDYEKANKLKMDYLRKVYQMEGKKVLASEEFLNFFQHNEEWLQPYAAFCYLRDSYGTPDFNHWPKYSTYEADEIAKLCTPENKAYTKIAFYYYLQYQLHVQLLAVSTYARAKGILLKGDIPIGISRSSVEAWVEPH
;
A
#
# COMPACT_ATOMS: atom_id res chain seq x y z
N VAL A 1 2.33 32.35 -7.86
CA VAL A 1 1.90 31.03 -8.33
C VAL A 1 0.58 31.25 -9.04
N GLU A 2 0.55 31.13 -10.36
CA GLU A 2 -0.69 31.08 -11.12
C GLU A 2 -1.17 29.64 -11.16
N ASP A 3 -2.37 29.39 -10.63
CA ASP A 3 -3.02 28.09 -10.66
C ASP A 3 -3.97 28.06 -11.87
N CYS A 4 -3.82 27.05 -12.72
CA CYS A 4 -4.70 26.87 -13.87
C CYS A 4 -5.57 25.64 -13.64
N TRP A 5 -6.90 25.83 -13.72
CA TRP A 5 -7.82 24.71 -13.81
C TRP A 5 -7.58 23.94 -15.11
N ARG A 6 -7.48 22.62 -15.01
CA ARG A 6 -7.42 21.75 -16.18
C ARG A 6 -8.77 21.09 -16.36
N ASP A 7 -9.36 21.31 -17.51
CA ASP A 7 -10.40 20.40 -17.99
C ASP A 7 -9.72 19.11 -18.38
N LEU A 8 -10.10 18.00 -17.75
CA LEU A 8 -9.60 16.70 -18.13
C LEU A 8 -10.11 16.41 -19.55
N PRO A 9 -9.23 16.12 -20.54
CA PRO A 9 -9.65 15.68 -21.85
C PRO A 9 -10.51 14.43 -21.72
N GLN A 10 -11.49 14.24 -22.61
CA GLN A 10 -12.36 13.05 -22.59
C GLN A 10 -11.56 11.73 -22.58
N ASP A 11 -10.34 11.73 -23.11
CA ASP A 11 -9.45 10.58 -23.14
C ASP A 11 -8.61 10.41 -21.85
N ALA A 12 -8.61 11.36 -20.95
CA ALA A 12 -7.79 11.32 -19.73
C ALA A 12 -8.24 10.22 -18.75
N TYR A 13 -9.49 9.79 -18.81
CA TYR A 13 -9.99 8.69 -17.99
C TYR A 13 -9.23 7.37 -18.18
N ARG A 14 -8.64 7.15 -19.34
CA ARG A 14 -7.81 5.96 -19.60
C ARG A 14 -6.56 5.90 -18.75
N TYR A 15 -6.12 7.04 -18.24
CA TYR A 15 -4.80 7.22 -17.66
C TYR A 15 -4.81 7.68 -16.21
N THR A 16 -5.94 8.14 -15.69
CA THR A 16 -6.09 8.61 -14.30
C THR A 16 -6.82 7.63 -13.39
N SER A 17 -7.03 6.39 -13.83
CA SER A 17 -7.69 5.39 -13.00
C SER A 17 -6.83 5.05 -11.77
N ALA A 18 -7.47 4.70 -10.67
CA ALA A 18 -6.81 4.19 -9.48
C ALA A 18 -5.87 3.01 -9.78
N PHE A 19 -6.11 2.28 -10.87
CA PHE A 19 -5.25 1.20 -11.34
C PHE A 19 -3.85 1.65 -11.76
N ASN A 20 -3.74 2.83 -12.40
CA ASN A 20 -2.44 3.32 -12.85
C ASN A 20 -1.64 3.92 -11.69
N ASN A 21 -2.32 4.45 -10.68
CA ASN A 21 -1.67 5.08 -9.52
C ASN A 21 -1.09 4.07 -8.52
N THR A 22 -1.48 2.80 -8.60
CA THR A 22 -1.00 1.77 -7.67
C THR A 22 0.36 1.18 -8.03
N TYR A 23 0.95 1.53 -9.16
CA TYR A 23 2.26 1.01 -9.58
C TYR A 23 3.46 1.74 -8.97
N ALA A 24 3.27 2.92 -8.37
CA ALA A 24 4.39 3.65 -7.79
C ALA A 24 4.58 3.33 -6.31
N LEU A 25 5.79 2.96 -6.01
CA LEU A 25 6.22 2.49 -4.68
C LEU A 25 7.04 3.49 -3.90
N GLU A 26 7.58 4.50 -4.57
CA GLU A 26 8.57 5.35 -3.93
C GLU A 26 7.92 6.55 -3.26
N GLN A 27 8.43 6.89 -2.07
CA GLN A 27 8.09 8.13 -1.38
C GLN A 27 8.41 9.33 -2.28
N PRO A 28 7.61 10.41 -2.22
CA PRO A 28 7.86 11.60 -3.00
C PRO A 28 9.28 12.11 -2.73
N SER A 29 10.09 12.15 -3.77
CA SER A 29 11.44 12.73 -3.65
C SER A 29 11.31 14.23 -3.54
N ARG A 30 11.93 14.83 -2.52
CA ARG A 30 12.08 16.29 -2.44
C ARG A 30 12.84 16.77 -3.68
N LEU A 31 12.34 17.85 -4.28
CA LEU A 31 13.10 18.59 -5.28
C LEU A 31 14.43 19.02 -4.63
N SER A 32 15.55 18.78 -5.29
CA SER A 32 16.83 19.25 -4.80
C SER A 32 16.83 20.78 -4.77
N ASP A 33 17.28 21.36 -3.65
CA ASP A 33 17.51 22.80 -3.55
C ASP A 33 18.66 23.19 -4.49
N ASN A 34 18.31 23.63 -5.69
CA ASN A 34 19.27 24.11 -6.65
C ASN A 34 19.41 25.65 -6.53
N THR A 35 20.59 26.10 -6.20
CA THR A 35 20.93 27.53 -6.11
C THR A 35 21.30 28.16 -7.44
N GLY A 36 21.20 27.42 -8.53
CA GLY A 36 21.57 27.81 -9.90
C GLY A 36 20.41 28.39 -10.72
N ARG A 37 20.54 28.30 -12.03
CA ARG A 37 19.49 28.56 -13.02
C ARG A 37 18.92 27.22 -13.44
N CYS A 38 17.69 26.94 -13.11
CA CYS A 38 17.14 25.58 -13.32
C CYS A 38 15.82 25.61 -14.06
N ILE A 39 15.62 24.61 -14.94
CA ILE A 39 14.33 24.27 -15.51
C ILE A 39 13.96 22.88 -15.00
N THR A 40 12.78 22.75 -14.37
CA THR A 40 12.27 21.46 -13.95
C THR A 40 11.07 21.07 -14.82
N PHE A 41 11.29 20.17 -15.75
CA PHE A 41 10.22 19.56 -16.54
C PHE A 41 9.41 18.61 -15.66
N ARG A 42 8.09 18.73 -15.74
CA ARG A 42 7.13 17.86 -15.07
C ARG A 42 6.23 17.23 -16.11
N ALA A 43 6.08 15.91 -16.03
CA ALA A 43 5.25 15.17 -16.95
C ALA A 43 4.36 14.17 -16.24
N LEU A 44 3.09 14.11 -16.60
CA LEU A 44 2.17 13.05 -16.25
C LEU A 44 2.16 12.05 -17.39
N CYS A 45 2.66 10.84 -17.16
CA CYS A 45 2.75 9.79 -18.16
C CYS A 45 2.22 8.46 -17.61
N PRO A 46 0.91 8.27 -17.61
CA PRO A 46 0.33 6.98 -17.28
C PRO A 46 0.54 5.99 -18.45
N GLY A 47 0.80 4.76 -18.13
CA GLY A 47 0.91 3.69 -19.13
C GLY A 47 2.33 3.25 -19.46
N LEU A 48 3.37 3.81 -18.84
CA LEU A 48 4.68 3.22 -18.86
C LEU A 48 4.75 2.01 -17.93
N SER A 49 5.42 0.96 -18.39
CA SER A 49 5.78 -0.15 -17.52
C SER A 49 6.94 0.28 -16.62
N THR A 50 6.66 0.73 -15.41
CA THR A 50 7.65 1.26 -14.45
C THR A 50 8.75 0.27 -14.08
N HIS A 51 8.60 -1.02 -14.40
CA HIS A 51 9.61 -2.05 -14.20
C HIS A 51 10.53 -2.28 -15.41
N LYS A 52 10.10 -1.83 -16.60
CA LYS A 52 10.85 -2.03 -17.85
C LYS A 52 11.15 -0.75 -18.58
N GLN A 53 10.40 0.30 -18.28
CA GLN A 53 10.46 1.57 -19.00
C GLN A 53 10.56 2.75 -18.04
N ARG A 54 11.23 3.79 -18.48
CA ARG A 54 11.24 5.11 -17.85
C ARG A 54 10.86 6.18 -18.85
N LEU A 55 10.38 7.30 -18.35
CA LEU A 55 10.21 8.48 -19.17
C LEU A 55 11.56 9.16 -19.37
N GLY A 56 11.82 9.55 -20.59
CA GLY A 56 12.98 10.33 -20.98
C GLY A 56 12.61 11.60 -21.70
N LEU A 57 13.52 12.54 -21.74
CA LEU A 57 13.44 13.78 -22.50
C LEU A 57 14.60 13.82 -23.50
N ILE A 58 14.29 14.19 -24.74
CA ILE A 58 15.29 14.38 -25.81
C ILE A 58 14.96 15.65 -26.57
N GLY A 59 15.96 16.32 -27.14
CA GLY A 59 15.72 17.56 -27.85
C GLY A 59 16.85 18.01 -28.77
N SER A 60 16.68 19.20 -29.33
CA SER A 60 17.53 19.73 -30.40
C SER A 60 18.92 20.19 -29.95
N CYS A 61 19.09 20.64 -28.71
CA CYS A 61 20.37 21.12 -28.22
C CYS A 61 21.24 19.99 -27.64
N ALA A 62 22.55 20.25 -27.52
CA ALA A 62 23.51 19.28 -27.02
C ALA A 62 23.18 18.77 -25.61
N ALA A 63 22.71 19.66 -24.74
CA ALA A 63 22.28 19.31 -23.39
C ALA A 63 21.05 18.39 -23.34
N LEU A 64 20.28 18.32 -24.42
CA LEU A 64 19.13 17.42 -24.60
C LEU A 64 19.41 16.23 -25.52
N GLY A 65 20.68 15.96 -25.81
CA GLY A 65 21.14 14.83 -26.61
C GLY A 65 21.04 14.99 -28.11
N SER A 66 20.77 16.19 -28.65
CA SER A 66 20.78 16.49 -30.12
C SER A 66 19.98 15.48 -30.95
N TRP A 67 18.85 14.98 -30.45
CA TRP A 67 18.02 13.96 -31.08
C TRP A 67 18.68 12.57 -31.25
N GLU A 68 19.84 12.33 -30.59
CA GLU A 68 20.53 11.03 -30.68
C GLU A 68 19.82 9.98 -29.81
N TYR A 69 19.39 8.87 -30.38
CA TYR A 69 18.63 7.78 -29.71
C TYR A 69 19.29 7.19 -28.48
N CYS A 70 20.61 7.30 -28.40
CA CYS A 70 21.38 6.75 -27.28
C CYS A 70 21.60 7.74 -26.15
N ARG A 71 21.07 8.97 -26.26
CA ARG A 71 21.31 10.06 -25.30
C ARG A 71 20.05 10.72 -24.73
N PRO A 72 18.92 10.04 -24.57
CA PRO A 72 17.79 10.64 -23.89
C PRO A 72 18.14 10.90 -22.42
N LEU A 73 17.70 12.02 -21.90
CA LEU A 73 17.83 12.32 -20.47
C LEU A 73 16.76 11.57 -19.68
N ARG A 74 17.17 10.80 -18.70
CA ARG A 74 16.26 10.04 -17.86
C ARG A 74 15.51 10.93 -16.88
N MET A 75 14.21 10.84 -16.85
CA MET A 75 13.37 11.49 -15.86
C MET A 75 13.26 10.60 -14.61
N LYS A 76 12.98 11.21 -13.47
CA LYS A 76 12.72 10.52 -12.20
C LYS A 76 11.23 10.51 -11.92
N GLU A 77 10.68 9.34 -11.62
CA GLU A 77 9.32 9.23 -11.11
C GLU A 77 9.30 9.70 -9.64
N VAL A 78 8.51 10.73 -9.35
CA VAL A 78 8.41 11.37 -8.02
C VAL A 78 7.11 11.06 -7.32
N GLN A 79 6.09 10.71 -8.08
CA GLN A 79 4.81 10.18 -7.66
C GLN A 79 4.33 9.20 -8.74
N PRO A 80 3.29 8.39 -8.49
CA PRO A 80 2.72 7.53 -9.51
C PRO A 80 2.47 8.26 -10.83
N ASN A 81 3.15 7.82 -11.90
CA ASN A 81 3.04 8.40 -13.24
C ASN A 81 3.48 9.87 -13.37
N VAL A 82 3.98 10.49 -12.31
CA VAL A 82 4.48 11.87 -12.34
C VAL A 82 6.00 11.86 -12.39
N TRP A 83 6.55 12.41 -13.46
CA TRP A 83 7.98 12.37 -13.77
C TRP A 83 8.57 13.76 -13.74
N HIS A 84 9.73 13.90 -13.14
CA HIS A 84 10.48 15.15 -13.07
C HIS A 84 11.87 15.00 -13.66
N LEU A 85 12.34 16.09 -14.28
CA LEU A 85 13.72 16.27 -14.73
C LEU A 85 14.13 17.72 -14.52
N THR A 86 15.14 17.95 -13.71
CA THR A 86 15.71 19.28 -13.47
C THR A 86 17.02 19.41 -14.26
N LEU A 87 17.13 20.46 -15.05
CA LEU A 87 18.29 20.77 -15.86
C LEU A 87 18.87 22.14 -15.47
N ASP A 88 20.18 22.27 -15.59
CA ASP A 88 20.84 23.58 -15.55
C ASP A 88 20.51 24.35 -16.83
N ALA A 89 19.76 25.42 -16.67
CA ALA A 89 19.34 26.28 -17.80
C ALA A 89 20.49 26.96 -18.52
N SER A 90 21.66 27.07 -17.89
CA SER A 90 22.85 27.66 -18.52
C SER A 90 23.47 26.76 -19.60
N SER A 91 23.14 25.48 -19.61
CA SER A 91 23.60 24.51 -20.61
C SER A 91 22.69 24.40 -21.83
N LEU A 92 21.57 25.14 -21.85
CA LEU A 92 20.56 25.08 -22.89
C LEU A 92 20.72 26.22 -23.91
N GLU A 93 20.54 25.88 -25.16
CA GLU A 93 20.51 26.84 -26.28
C GLU A 93 19.07 27.18 -26.64
N TYR A 94 18.69 28.44 -26.59
CA TYR A 94 17.32 28.92 -26.79
C TYR A 94 17.08 29.53 -28.15
N PRO A 95 15.88 29.34 -28.79
CA PRO A 95 14.84 28.36 -28.42
C PRO A 95 15.30 26.94 -28.73
N PHE A 96 14.76 25.96 -28.01
CA PHE A 96 15.02 24.55 -28.30
C PHE A 96 13.75 23.78 -28.48
N GLU A 97 13.82 22.70 -29.26
CA GLU A 97 12.76 21.74 -29.41
C GLU A 97 13.03 20.53 -28.53
N TYR A 98 11.97 19.94 -28.00
CA TYR A 98 12.07 18.73 -27.19
C TYR A 98 10.84 17.82 -27.35
N LYS A 99 11.02 16.57 -26.96
CA LYS A 99 10.01 15.54 -27.00
C LYS A 99 10.24 14.53 -25.87
N PHE A 100 9.15 13.94 -25.38
CA PHE A 100 9.26 12.85 -24.43
C PHE A 100 9.39 11.51 -25.15
N VAL A 101 10.11 10.58 -24.52
CA VAL A 101 10.36 9.23 -25.04
C VAL A 101 10.23 8.20 -23.95
N ALA A 102 9.74 7.00 -24.27
CA ALA A 102 9.86 5.85 -23.40
C ALA A 102 11.22 5.20 -23.64
N ILE A 103 12.00 4.99 -22.58
CA ILE A 103 13.31 4.36 -22.62
C ILE A 103 13.32 3.07 -21.84
N HIS A 104 14.01 2.06 -22.34
CA HIS A 104 14.19 0.81 -21.64
C HIS A 104 15.03 1.01 -20.38
N GLU A 105 14.57 0.47 -19.25
CA GLU A 105 15.19 0.71 -17.94
C GLU A 105 16.68 0.30 -17.89
N GLU A 106 16.99 -0.89 -18.37
CA GLU A 106 18.33 -1.45 -18.28
C GLU A 106 19.28 -0.91 -19.38
N THR A 107 18.79 -0.85 -20.63
CA THR A 107 19.64 -0.50 -21.78
C THR A 107 19.72 1.00 -22.03
N GLY A 108 18.73 1.77 -21.55
CA GLY A 108 18.60 3.19 -21.85
C GLY A 108 18.19 3.52 -23.29
N ALA A 109 17.87 2.50 -24.10
CA ALA A 109 17.48 2.70 -25.49
C ALA A 109 16.06 3.29 -25.59
N VAL A 110 15.87 4.20 -26.54
CA VAL A 110 14.54 4.71 -26.86
C VAL A 110 13.69 3.61 -27.51
N GLU A 111 12.55 3.30 -26.90
CA GLU A 111 11.61 2.30 -27.37
C GLU A 111 10.40 2.92 -28.08
N LYS A 112 9.94 4.07 -27.59
CA LYS A 112 8.76 4.77 -28.14
C LYS A 112 8.97 6.27 -28.09
N TRP A 113 8.37 6.93 -29.06
CA TRP A 113 8.27 8.39 -29.13
C TRP A 113 6.84 8.81 -28.81
N GLU A 114 6.67 9.91 -28.09
CA GLU A 114 5.34 10.46 -27.92
C GLU A 114 4.71 10.84 -29.26
N THR A 115 3.38 10.74 -29.34
CA THR A 115 2.65 10.94 -30.59
C THR A 115 2.45 12.39 -30.98
N ARG A 116 2.58 13.31 -30.00
CA ARG A 116 2.44 14.75 -30.23
C ARG A 116 3.63 15.33 -31.03
N PRO A 117 3.43 16.46 -31.74
CA PRO A 117 4.54 17.20 -32.36
C PRO A 117 5.63 17.59 -31.37
N ASN A 118 6.82 17.91 -31.87
CA ASN A 118 7.87 18.47 -31.02
C ASN A 118 7.37 19.73 -30.30
N ARG A 119 7.74 19.84 -29.04
CA ARG A 119 7.45 21.05 -28.27
C ARG A 119 8.57 22.04 -28.45
N ILE A 120 8.22 23.31 -28.52
CA ILE A 120 9.19 24.41 -28.56
C ILE A 120 9.22 25.07 -27.20
N PHE A 121 10.43 25.23 -26.65
CA PHE A 121 10.63 25.96 -25.42
C PHE A 121 11.10 27.39 -25.80
N PRO A 122 10.21 28.39 -25.65
CA PRO A 122 10.43 29.71 -26.25
C PRO A 122 11.12 30.70 -25.32
N LEU A 123 11.34 30.33 -24.04
CA LEU A 123 11.81 31.28 -23.04
C LEU A 123 13.24 31.76 -23.29
N GLN A 124 13.48 33.00 -22.88
CA GLN A 124 14.83 33.58 -22.82
C GLN A 124 15.62 32.98 -21.64
N PRO A 125 16.97 33.06 -21.68
CA PRO A 125 17.80 32.54 -20.62
C PRO A 125 17.40 33.04 -19.23
N LEU A 126 17.28 32.16 -18.26
CA LEU A 126 16.97 32.49 -16.87
C LEU A 126 18.11 33.24 -16.20
N GLN A 127 17.81 34.10 -15.24
CA GLN A 127 18.80 34.75 -14.41
C GLN A 127 19.27 33.82 -13.27
N ARG A 128 20.42 34.18 -12.67
CA ARG A 128 20.96 33.40 -11.55
C ARG A 128 19.98 33.41 -10.36
N GLY A 129 19.70 32.25 -9.83
CA GLY A 129 18.72 32.05 -8.73
C GLY A 129 17.28 31.88 -9.20
N GLU A 130 17.00 31.90 -10.50
CA GLU A 130 15.66 31.61 -11.04
C GLU A 130 15.50 30.12 -11.34
N THR A 131 14.36 29.58 -10.93
CA THR A 131 13.91 28.25 -11.33
C THR A 131 12.61 28.38 -12.10
N TYR A 132 12.57 27.86 -13.31
CA TYR A 132 11.37 27.82 -14.11
C TYR A 132 10.71 26.43 -14.01
N LEU A 133 9.45 26.45 -13.66
CA LEU A 133 8.59 25.27 -13.59
C LEU A 133 7.52 25.36 -14.69
N PRO A 134 7.76 24.79 -15.88
CA PRO A 134 6.71 24.71 -16.88
C PRO A 134 5.52 23.94 -16.34
N MET A 135 4.34 24.23 -16.89
CA MET A 135 3.14 23.46 -16.56
C MET A 135 3.43 21.97 -16.77
N GLU A 136 2.88 21.16 -15.86
CA GLU A 136 2.93 19.71 -15.99
C GLU A 136 2.32 19.30 -17.33
N THR A 137 3.07 18.48 -18.05
CA THR A 137 2.70 18.09 -19.39
C THR A 137 2.19 16.66 -19.41
N GLU A 138 1.03 16.43 -19.99
CA GLU A 138 0.56 15.07 -20.27
C GLU A 138 1.30 14.49 -21.48
N VAL A 139 1.83 13.28 -21.29
CA VAL A 139 2.60 12.56 -22.31
C VAL A 139 1.85 11.30 -22.71
N PHE A 140 1.66 11.11 -24.01
CA PHE A 140 0.96 9.97 -24.57
C PHE A 140 1.83 9.26 -25.60
N PHE A 141 1.83 7.93 -25.50
CA PHE A 141 2.38 7.06 -26.51
C PHE A 141 1.23 6.40 -27.26
N ASP A 142 1.42 6.12 -28.54
CA ASP A 142 0.41 5.46 -29.39
C ASP A 142 0.36 3.95 -29.05
N ASP A 143 -0.18 3.67 -27.89
CA ASP A 143 -0.39 2.31 -27.44
C ASP A 143 -1.84 1.88 -27.71
N ALA A 144 -2.02 0.68 -28.19
CA ALA A 144 -3.34 0.05 -28.21
C ALA A 144 -3.93 0.10 -26.80
N PRO A 145 -5.23 0.30 -26.63
CA PRO A 145 -5.86 0.34 -25.33
C PRO A 145 -5.46 -0.90 -24.52
N GLN A 146 -4.86 -0.67 -23.37
CA GLN A 146 -4.39 -1.76 -22.51
C GLN A 146 -5.60 -2.56 -22.04
N ARG A 147 -5.68 -3.81 -22.46
CA ARG A 147 -6.69 -4.75 -21.97
C ARG A 147 -6.14 -5.47 -20.76
N ILE A 148 -6.86 -5.41 -19.65
CA ILE A 148 -6.49 -6.05 -18.40
C ILE A 148 -7.51 -7.14 -18.10
N ALA A 149 -7.05 -8.37 -17.86
CA ALA A 149 -7.83 -9.44 -17.27
C ALA A 149 -7.36 -9.69 -15.84
N GLY A 150 -8.27 -10.09 -14.97
CA GLY A 150 -7.96 -10.39 -13.59
C GLY A 150 -9.09 -11.16 -12.90
N CYS A 151 -8.88 -11.54 -11.67
CA CYS A 151 -9.88 -12.20 -10.83
C CYS A 151 -10.27 -11.33 -9.63
N ALA A 152 -11.51 -11.48 -9.17
CA ALA A 152 -11.99 -10.97 -7.90
C ALA A 152 -12.17 -12.14 -6.94
N ILE A 153 -11.47 -12.10 -5.80
CA ILE A 153 -11.46 -13.21 -4.86
C ILE A 153 -11.29 -12.71 -3.41
N PRO A 154 -12.08 -13.23 -2.45
CA PRO A 154 -11.84 -12.93 -1.04
C PRO A 154 -10.57 -13.66 -0.56
N VAL A 155 -9.68 -12.97 0.16
CA VAL A 155 -8.45 -13.59 0.69
C VAL A 155 -8.77 -14.81 1.56
N PHE A 156 -9.81 -14.72 2.39
CA PHE A 156 -10.22 -15.84 3.26
C PHE A 156 -10.62 -17.12 2.51
N SER A 157 -11.00 -17.04 1.23
CA SER A 157 -11.36 -18.21 0.42
C SER A 157 -10.16 -18.92 -0.20
N LEU A 158 -8.98 -18.32 -0.17
CA LEU A 158 -7.75 -18.94 -0.61
C LEU A 158 -7.35 -20.08 0.32
N ARG A 159 -6.70 -21.08 -0.23
CA ARG A 159 -6.20 -22.22 0.55
C ARG A 159 -5.00 -22.85 -0.12
N SER A 160 -3.95 -23.03 0.65
CA SER A 160 -2.75 -23.80 0.29
C SER A 160 -2.52 -24.91 1.32
N GLU A 161 -1.52 -25.74 1.12
CA GLU A 161 -1.11 -26.75 2.09
C GLU A 161 -0.69 -26.15 3.43
N GLY A 162 -0.13 -24.95 3.41
CA GLY A 162 0.35 -24.23 4.58
C GLY A 162 -0.70 -23.41 5.33
N SER A 163 -1.91 -23.26 4.79
CA SER A 163 -2.98 -22.46 5.40
C SER A 163 -3.50 -23.07 6.71
N CYS A 164 -4.21 -22.25 7.48
CA CYS A 164 -4.88 -22.65 8.72
C CYS A 164 -6.40 -22.81 8.54
N GLY A 165 -6.86 -23.33 7.40
CA GLY A 165 -8.28 -23.47 7.07
C GLY A 165 -8.92 -22.16 6.57
N VAL A 166 -8.15 -21.12 6.47
CA VAL A 166 -8.51 -19.79 5.95
C VAL A 166 -7.31 -19.23 5.19
N GLY A 167 -7.57 -18.52 4.09
CA GLY A 167 -6.52 -17.86 3.32
C GLY A 167 -5.89 -16.70 4.07
N ASP A 168 -4.61 -16.49 3.82
CA ASP A 168 -3.80 -15.43 4.44
C ASP A 168 -2.92 -14.71 3.41
N PHE A 169 -2.09 -13.77 3.87
CA PHE A 169 -1.24 -12.99 2.97
C PHE A 169 -0.17 -13.83 2.26
N GLY A 170 0.25 -14.97 2.82
CA GLY A 170 1.10 -15.92 2.13
C GLY A 170 0.38 -16.61 0.97
N ASP A 171 -0.90 -16.95 1.15
CA ASP A 171 -1.72 -17.54 0.10
C ASP A 171 -2.03 -16.51 -1.00
N LEU A 172 -2.18 -15.23 -0.65
CA LEU A 172 -2.32 -14.14 -1.62
C LEU A 172 -1.07 -13.99 -2.50
N LYS A 173 0.12 -14.24 -1.93
CA LYS A 173 1.37 -14.24 -2.69
C LYS A 173 1.39 -15.38 -3.72
N LEU A 174 0.94 -16.59 -3.33
CA LEU A 174 0.80 -17.72 -4.26
C LEU A 174 -0.23 -17.45 -5.36
N LEU A 175 -1.31 -16.72 -5.03
CA LEU A 175 -2.27 -16.29 -6.04
C LEU A 175 -1.66 -15.30 -7.05
N ALA A 176 -0.75 -14.42 -6.60
CA ALA A 176 -0.03 -13.53 -7.49
C ALA A 176 0.90 -14.31 -8.44
N ASP A 177 1.51 -15.42 -8.00
CA ASP A 177 2.28 -16.32 -8.86
C ASP A 177 1.38 -16.95 -9.95
N TRP A 178 0.23 -17.48 -9.55
CA TRP A 178 -0.74 -18.04 -10.48
C TRP A 178 -1.28 -17.00 -11.48
N ALA A 179 -1.54 -15.78 -11.04
CA ALA A 179 -1.99 -14.70 -11.91
C ALA A 179 -0.94 -14.34 -12.96
N ASP A 180 0.34 -14.32 -12.58
CA ASP A 180 1.46 -14.08 -13.49
C ASP A 180 1.58 -15.21 -14.53
N GLU A 181 1.55 -16.46 -14.10
CA GLU A 181 1.61 -17.65 -14.97
C GLU A 181 0.45 -17.72 -15.98
N THR A 182 -0.73 -17.25 -15.59
CA THR A 182 -1.93 -17.25 -16.43
C THR A 182 -2.11 -15.95 -17.24
N GLY A 183 -1.16 -15.02 -17.16
CA GLY A 183 -1.18 -13.76 -17.90
C GLY A 183 -2.19 -12.73 -17.38
N GLN A 184 -2.76 -12.94 -16.20
CA GLN A 184 -3.62 -11.96 -15.55
C GLN A 184 -2.81 -10.77 -15.05
N LYS A 185 -3.44 -9.60 -14.96
CA LYS A 185 -2.78 -8.35 -14.54
C LYS A 185 -3.40 -7.69 -13.32
N ALA A 186 -4.51 -8.21 -12.83
CA ALA A 186 -5.18 -7.66 -11.66
C ALA A 186 -5.77 -8.76 -10.76
N ILE A 187 -5.63 -8.57 -9.46
CA ILE A 187 -6.32 -9.33 -8.42
C ILE A 187 -7.11 -8.33 -7.58
N GLN A 188 -8.43 -8.43 -7.59
CA GLN A 188 -9.28 -7.69 -6.68
C GLN A 188 -9.60 -8.55 -5.47
N ILE A 189 -9.34 -8.04 -4.27
CA ILE A 189 -9.68 -8.69 -3.00
C ILE A 189 -10.89 -8.00 -2.38
N LEU A 190 -11.67 -8.72 -1.57
CA LEU A 190 -12.70 -8.13 -0.72
C LEU A 190 -12.06 -7.42 0.48
N PRO A 191 -12.85 -6.64 1.27
CA PRO A 191 -12.30 -5.97 2.45
C PRO A 191 -11.58 -6.93 3.38
N ILE A 192 -10.42 -6.53 3.86
CA ILE A 192 -9.57 -7.29 4.78
C ILE A 192 -9.56 -6.68 6.18
N ASN A 193 -10.46 -5.74 6.42
CA ASN A 193 -10.59 -5.05 7.70
C ASN A 193 -11.04 -6.00 8.81
N ASP A 194 -10.73 -5.63 10.05
CA ASP A 194 -11.13 -6.43 11.21
C ASP A 194 -12.64 -6.36 11.44
N THR A 195 -13.27 -7.52 11.44
CA THR A 195 -14.70 -7.71 11.67
C THR A 195 -14.99 -8.41 13.00
N THR A 196 -13.98 -8.59 13.85
CA THR A 196 -14.10 -9.38 15.10
C THR A 196 -14.97 -8.66 16.13
N MET A 197 -16.20 -9.08 16.28
CA MET A 197 -17.14 -8.58 17.28
C MET A 197 -17.34 -9.59 18.41
N SER A 198 -17.79 -10.78 18.07
CA SER A 198 -18.16 -11.84 19.00
C SER A 198 -17.21 -13.04 18.98
N GLY A 199 -16.35 -13.14 17.97
CA GLY A 199 -15.48 -14.28 17.73
C GLY A 199 -16.22 -15.50 17.15
N THR A 200 -17.47 -15.32 16.69
CA THR A 200 -18.31 -16.37 16.08
C THR A 200 -18.35 -16.22 14.56
N TRP A 201 -18.94 -17.21 13.90
CA TRP A 201 -19.08 -17.20 12.43
C TRP A 201 -19.84 -15.97 11.89
N THR A 202 -20.63 -15.27 12.70
CA THR A 202 -21.31 -14.02 12.32
C THR A 202 -20.34 -12.91 11.96
N ASP A 203 -19.11 -12.97 12.44
CA ASP A 203 -18.04 -12.01 12.15
C ASP A 203 -17.36 -12.28 10.79
N SER A 204 -17.77 -13.30 10.05
CA SER A 204 -17.16 -13.66 8.75
C SER A 204 -17.57 -12.74 7.60
N TYR A 205 -18.52 -11.84 7.79
CA TYR A 205 -18.97 -10.92 6.76
C TYR A 205 -18.00 -9.72 6.61
N PRO A 206 -17.28 -9.60 5.48
CA PRO A 206 -16.15 -8.69 5.37
C PRO A 206 -16.50 -7.20 5.38
N TYR A 207 -17.76 -6.84 5.14
CA TYR A 207 -18.22 -5.45 5.11
C TYR A 207 -18.72 -4.92 6.46
N ASN A 208 -18.80 -5.77 7.49
CA ASN A 208 -19.23 -5.36 8.83
C ASN A 208 -18.02 -5.21 9.76
N SER A 209 -17.13 -4.26 9.43
CA SER A 209 -15.88 -4.05 10.16
C SER A 209 -16.09 -3.33 11.49
N ILE A 210 -15.23 -3.64 12.45
CA ILE A 210 -15.09 -2.90 13.71
C ILE A 210 -14.15 -1.70 13.57
N SER A 211 -13.38 -1.63 12.49
CA SER A 211 -12.54 -0.48 12.13
C SER A 211 -12.31 -0.43 10.63
N ILE A 212 -12.30 0.78 10.08
CA ILE A 212 -11.96 1.04 8.67
C ILE A 212 -10.44 1.03 8.43
N TYR A 213 -9.63 1.08 9.48
CA TYR A 213 -8.17 1.12 9.40
C TYR A 213 -7.52 -0.22 9.71
N ALA A 214 -8.01 -0.92 10.72
CA ALA A 214 -7.39 -2.15 11.22
C ALA A 214 -7.69 -3.36 10.34
N PHE A 215 -6.68 -4.19 10.13
CA PHE A 215 -6.82 -5.45 9.37
C PHE A 215 -7.18 -6.62 10.29
N HIS A 216 -7.91 -7.58 9.74
CA HIS A 216 -8.33 -8.76 10.49
C HIS A 216 -7.14 -9.70 10.76
N PRO A 217 -6.88 -10.08 12.03
CA PRO A 217 -5.74 -10.93 12.39
C PRO A 217 -5.69 -12.30 11.69
N MET A 218 -6.83 -12.80 11.17
CA MET A 218 -6.85 -14.07 10.44
C MET A 218 -6.00 -14.06 9.17
N TYR A 219 -5.67 -12.88 8.61
CA TYR A 219 -4.86 -12.77 7.40
C TYR A 219 -3.36 -12.85 7.65
N ILE A 220 -2.90 -12.91 8.90
CA ILE A 220 -1.48 -13.10 9.20
C ILE A 220 -1.05 -14.49 8.72
N ASP A 221 -0.02 -14.56 7.88
CA ASP A 221 0.66 -15.81 7.55
C ASP A 221 1.60 -16.19 8.70
N LEU A 222 1.22 -17.24 9.43
CA LEU A 222 1.99 -17.72 10.59
C LEU A 222 3.36 -18.31 10.20
N ARG A 223 3.56 -18.69 8.94
CA ARG A 223 4.83 -19.23 8.41
C ARG A 223 5.93 -18.15 8.37
N GLN A 224 5.54 -16.88 8.34
CA GLN A 224 6.47 -15.75 8.36
C GLN A 224 6.86 -15.32 9.78
N LEU A 225 6.26 -15.93 10.80
CA LEU A 225 6.56 -15.66 12.19
C LEU A 225 7.53 -16.71 12.77
N PRO A 226 8.24 -16.39 13.86
CA PRO A 226 9.11 -17.36 14.52
C PRO A 226 8.35 -18.62 14.96
N ALA A 227 8.98 -19.77 14.75
CA ALA A 227 8.44 -21.05 15.21
C ALA A 227 8.34 -21.09 16.75
N LEU A 228 7.34 -21.79 17.25
CA LEU A 228 7.19 -21.99 18.69
C LEU A 228 8.40 -22.79 19.24
N LYS A 229 8.99 -22.29 20.32
CA LYS A 229 10.14 -22.95 20.97
C LYS A 229 9.77 -24.26 21.68
N ASP A 230 8.54 -24.35 22.19
CA ASP A 230 8.00 -25.57 22.80
C ASP A 230 7.61 -26.56 21.69
N LYS A 231 8.39 -27.64 21.57
CA LYS A 231 8.19 -28.70 20.55
C LYS A 231 6.81 -29.34 20.66
N LYS A 232 6.30 -29.59 21.88
CA LYS A 232 4.96 -30.20 22.09
C LYS A 232 3.86 -29.25 21.61
N ALA A 233 4.01 -27.96 21.90
CA ALA A 233 3.07 -26.96 21.44
C ALA A 233 3.12 -26.79 19.91
N ALA A 234 4.29 -26.84 19.30
CA ALA A 234 4.46 -26.79 17.85
C ALA A 234 3.84 -28.03 17.15
N GLU A 235 4.10 -29.21 17.65
CA GLU A 235 3.48 -30.46 17.12
C GLU A 235 1.96 -30.47 17.27
N ALA A 236 1.45 -30.02 18.42
CA ALA A 236 0.01 -29.92 18.67
C ALA A 236 -0.65 -28.90 17.72
N PHE A 237 0.01 -27.77 17.51
CA PHE A 237 -0.45 -26.76 16.53
C PHE A 237 -0.51 -27.34 15.12
N GLU A 238 0.55 -28.00 14.66
CA GLU A 238 0.62 -28.55 13.30
C GLU A 238 -0.46 -29.62 13.05
N LYS A 239 -0.69 -30.51 14.01
CA LYS A 239 -1.81 -31.45 13.94
C LYS A 239 -3.17 -30.78 13.85
N ALA A 240 -3.38 -29.72 14.64
CA ALA A 240 -4.62 -28.95 14.61
C ALA A 240 -4.77 -28.16 13.30
N ARG A 241 -3.69 -27.58 12.79
CA ARG A 241 -3.63 -26.87 11.50
C ARG A 241 -4.05 -27.76 10.35
N ILE A 242 -3.43 -28.92 10.22
CA ILE A 242 -3.74 -29.91 9.16
C ILE A 242 -5.23 -30.30 9.25
N LYS A 243 -5.73 -30.56 10.47
CA LYS A 243 -7.13 -30.93 10.68
C LYS A 243 -8.10 -29.82 10.25
N VAL A 244 -7.82 -28.59 10.60
CA VAL A 244 -8.67 -27.43 10.24
C VAL A 244 -8.57 -27.14 8.75
N ASN A 245 -7.35 -27.28 8.19
CA ASN A 245 -7.11 -27.03 6.76
C ASN A 245 -7.73 -28.10 5.86
N SER A 246 -7.95 -29.32 6.34
CA SER A 246 -8.58 -30.42 5.59
C SER A 246 -10.11 -30.37 5.56
N LEU A 247 -10.74 -29.43 6.27
CA LEU A 247 -12.19 -29.28 6.25
C LEU A 247 -12.67 -28.85 4.86
N PRO A 248 -13.80 -29.40 4.36
CA PRO A 248 -14.34 -29.06 3.05
C PRO A 248 -14.81 -27.60 2.94
N MET A 249 -15.20 -27.02 4.07
CA MET A 249 -15.57 -25.60 4.18
C MET A 249 -14.79 -24.94 5.31
N MET A 250 -14.63 -23.64 5.23
CA MET A 250 -14.01 -22.84 6.28
C MET A 250 -14.82 -22.92 7.57
N ASP A 251 -14.17 -23.31 8.65
CA ASP A 251 -14.70 -23.15 10.01
C ASP A 251 -14.07 -21.90 10.63
N TYR A 252 -14.79 -20.79 10.55
CA TYR A 252 -14.31 -19.48 10.99
C TYR A 252 -13.80 -19.49 12.44
N GLU A 253 -14.57 -20.09 13.34
CA GLU A 253 -14.25 -20.09 14.77
C GLU A 253 -13.00 -20.91 15.07
N LYS A 254 -12.88 -22.11 14.47
CA LYS A 254 -11.71 -22.96 14.66
C LYS A 254 -10.45 -22.33 14.04
N ALA A 255 -10.57 -21.77 12.84
CA ALA A 255 -9.45 -21.12 12.16
C ALA A 255 -8.93 -19.92 12.96
N ASN A 256 -9.83 -19.02 13.36
CA ASN A 256 -9.47 -17.85 14.17
C ASN A 256 -8.89 -18.24 15.53
N LYS A 257 -9.53 -19.15 16.24
CA LYS A 257 -9.02 -19.62 17.54
C LYS A 257 -7.62 -20.19 17.41
N LEU A 258 -7.40 -21.05 16.41
CA LEU A 258 -6.10 -21.66 16.16
C LEU A 258 -5.01 -20.62 15.90
N LYS A 259 -5.29 -19.64 15.02
CA LYS A 259 -4.35 -18.56 14.68
C LYS A 259 -4.09 -17.65 15.88
N MET A 260 -5.13 -17.22 16.60
CA MET A 260 -4.98 -16.34 17.75
C MET A 260 -4.22 -17.00 18.90
N ASP A 261 -4.43 -18.29 19.15
CA ASP A 261 -3.69 -19.04 20.18
C ASP A 261 -2.19 -19.15 19.81
N TYR A 262 -1.86 -19.31 18.53
CA TYR A 262 -0.49 -19.28 18.04
C TYR A 262 0.12 -17.88 18.19
N LEU A 263 -0.58 -16.84 17.72
CA LEU A 263 -0.13 -15.47 17.76
C LEU A 263 0.14 -14.98 19.19
N ARG A 264 -0.68 -15.36 20.16
CA ARG A 264 -0.42 -15.05 21.59
C ARG A 264 0.88 -15.68 22.09
N LYS A 265 1.18 -16.92 21.70
CA LYS A 265 2.44 -17.58 22.09
C LYS A 265 3.65 -16.92 21.45
N VAL A 266 3.57 -16.58 20.16
CA VAL A 266 4.65 -15.85 19.49
C VAL A 266 4.86 -14.47 20.10
N TYR A 267 3.79 -13.73 20.40
CA TYR A 267 3.87 -12.45 21.09
C TYR A 267 4.56 -12.55 22.45
N GLN A 268 4.27 -13.59 23.23
CA GLN A 268 4.96 -13.85 24.50
C GLN A 268 6.48 -14.06 24.31
N MET A 269 6.89 -14.63 23.16
CA MET A 269 8.29 -14.94 22.86
C MET A 269 9.06 -13.70 22.36
N GLU A 270 8.47 -12.90 21.51
CA GLU A 270 9.18 -11.83 20.80
C GLU A 270 8.54 -10.44 20.89
N GLY A 271 7.31 -10.34 21.40
CA GLY A 271 6.54 -9.10 21.37
C GLY A 271 7.30 -7.90 21.94
N LYS A 272 7.99 -8.07 23.08
CA LYS A 272 8.80 -6.98 23.65
C LYS A 272 9.91 -6.52 22.73
N LYS A 273 10.58 -7.43 22.01
CA LYS A 273 11.65 -7.10 21.08
C LYS A 273 11.10 -6.37 19.87
N VAL A 274 9.98 -6.86 19.31
CA VAL A 274 9.34 -6.24 18.15
C VAL A 274 8.84 -4.85 18.47
N LEU A 275 8.14 -4.67 19.60
CA LEU A 275 7.62 -3.37 20.02
C LEU A 275 8.69 -2.34 20.38
N ALA A 276 9.94 -2.77 20.59
CA ALA A 276 11.08 -1.90 20.83
C ALA A 276 11.93 -1.65 19.58
N SER A 277 11.57 -2.24 18.44
CA SER A 277 12.32 -2.04 17.19
C SER A 277 12.03 -0.67 16.56
N GLU A 278 13.01 -0.14 15.83
CA GLU A 278 12.88 1.15 15.15
C GLU A 278 11.76 1.12 14.12
N GLU A 279 11.64 0.01 13.40
CA GLU A 279 10.60 -0.20 12.39
C GLU A 279 9.20 -0.16 12.99
N PHE A 280 9.00 -0.81 14.16
CA PHE A 280 7.73 -0.74 14.86
C PHE A 280 7.45 0.66 15.39
N LEU A 281 8.43 1.32 16.00
CA LEU A 281 8.25 2.69 16.53
C LEU A 281 7.87 3.67 15.42
N ASN A 282 8.51 3.55 14.26
CA ASN A 282 8.15 4.34 13.08
C ASN A 282 6.73 4.04 12.60
N PHE A 283 6.34 2.76 12.51
CA PHE A 283 4.98 2.36 12.18
C PHE A 283 3.97 2.93 13.19
N PHE A 284 4.23 2.79 14.49
CA PHE A 284 3.35 3.28 15.55
C PHE A 284 3.16 4.80 15.46
N GLN A 285 4.24 5.56 15.33
CA GLN A 285 4.19 7.01 15.22
C GLN A 285 3.32 7.51 14.06
N HIS A 286 3.34 6.81 12.93
CA HIS A 286 2.54 7.19 11.74
C HIS A 286 1.08 6.72 11.82
N ASN A 287 0.75 5.84 12.77
CA ASN A 287 -0.57 5.21 12.86
C ASN A 287 -1.22 5.37 14.24
N GLU A 288 -0.58 6.06 15.19
CA GLU A 288 -1.01 6.16 16.58
C GLU A 288 -2.46 6.64 16.71
N GLU A 289 -2.86 7.58 15.88
CA GLU A 289 -4.18 8.20 15.89
C GLU A 289 -5.34 7.19 15.81
N TRP A 290 -5.22 6.18 14.97
CA TRP A 290 -6.22 5.12 14.85
C TRP A 290 -5.85 3.84 15.61
N LEU A 291 -4.57 3.53 15.71
CA LEU A 291 -4.08 2.27 16.26
C LEU A 291 -4.27 2.18 17.77
N GLN A 292 -4.08 3.28 18.47
CA GLN A 292 -4.24 3.34 19.93
C GLN A 292 -5.70 3.13 20.34
N PRO A 293 -6.69 3.87 19.81
CA PRO A 293 -8.10 3.61 20.14
C PRO A 293 -8.56 2.23 19.68
N TYR A 294 -8.12 1.73 18.52
CA TYR A 294 -8.45 0.38 18.08
C TYR A 294 -7.98 -0.69 19.07
N ALA A 295 -6.73 -0.63 19.49
CA ALA A 295 -6.18 -1.62 20.43
C ALA A 295 -6.84 -1.55 21.81
N ALA A 296 -7.15 -0.34 22.29
CA ALA A 296 -7.91 -0.13 23.51
C ALA A 296 -9.32 -0.71 23.39
N PHE A 297 -10.02 -0.45 22.29
CA PHE A 297 -11.35 -1.00 22.00
C PHE A 297 -11.33 -2.53 22.02
N CYS A 298 -10.38 -3.17 21.34
CA CYS A 298 -10.24 -4.62 21.31
C CYS A 298 -10.00 -5.19 22.70
N TYR A 299 -9.14 -4.55 23.49
CA TYR A 299 -8.91 -4.95 24.87
C TYR A 299 -10.18 -4.82 25.74
N LEU A 300 -10.93 -3.73 25.62
CA LEU A 300 -12.15 -3.47 26.38
C LEU A 300 -13.26 -4.43 25.96
N ARG A 301 -13.46 -4.64 24.65
CA ARG A 301 -14.37 -5.66 24.09
C ARG A 301 -14.11 -7.02 24.70
N ASP A 302 -12.85 -7.47 24.68
CA ASP A 302 -12.47 -8.79 25.22
C ASP A 302 -12.64 -8.85 26.74
N SER A 303 -12.40 -7.75 27.43
CA SER A 303 -12.51 -7.68 28.90
C SER A 303 -13.95 -7.65 29.37
N TYR A 304 -14.83 -7.00 28.63
CA TYR A 304 -16.27 -6.89 28.95
C TYR A 304 -17.13 -7.93 28.22
N GLY A 305 -16.54 -8.68 27.27
CA GLY A 305 -17.24 -9.72 26.52
C GLY A 305 -18.29 -9.22 25.53
N THR A 306 -18.22 -7.95 25.13
CA THR A 306 -19.13 -7.32 24.18
C THR A 306 -18.46 -6.16 23.42
N PRO A 307 -18.69 -6.01 22.10
CA PRO A 307 -18.26 -4.87 21.35
C PRO A 307 -19.17 -3.63 21.54
N ASP A 308 -20.35 -3.82 22.14
CA ASP A 308 -21.28 -2.73 22.40
C ASP A 308 -20.78 -1.87 23.56
N PHE A 309 -20.01 -0.83 23.21
CA PHE A 309 -19.40 0.08 24.16
C PHE A 309 -20.42 0.86 24.99
N ASN A 310 -21.68 1.01 24.56
CA ASN A 310 -22.72 1.65 25.34
C ASN A 310 -23.05 0.89 26.63
N HIS A 311 -22.76 -0.40 26.67
CA HIS A 311 -22.95 -1.27 27.84
C HIS A 311 -21.67 -1.49 28.67
N TRP A 312 -20.56 -0.83 28.33
CA TRP A 312 -19.35 -0.95 29.13
C TRP A 312 -19.47 -0.19 30.46
N PRO A 313 -19.10 -0.79 31.57
CA PRO A 313 -19.19 -0.15 32.90
C PRO A 313 -18.29 1.10 33.03
N LYS A 314 -17.18 1.12 32.28
CA LYS A 314 -16.26 2.23 32.13
C LYS A 314 -15.84 2.33 30.67
N TYR A 315 -15.55 3.53 30.21
CA TYR A 315 -15.12 3.83 28.83
C TYR A 315 -16.26 3.66 27.79
N SER A 316 -17.53 3.72 28.20
CA SER A 316 -18.68 3.77 27.28
C SER A 316 -18.65 5.04 26.40
N THR A 317 -18.12 6.14 26.92
CA THR A 317 -17.78 7.34 26.15
C THR A 317 -16.27 7.38 25.94
N TYR A 318 -15.86 7.71 24.73
CA TYR A 318 -14.46 7.86 24.40
C TYR A 318 -13.92 9.18 24.95
N GLU A 319 -12.85 9.09 25.73
CA GLU A 319 -12.11 10.25 26.23
C GLU A 319 -10.63 10.02 25.94
N ALA A 320 -10.06 10.78 24.99
CA ALA A 320 -8.71 10.57 24.48
C ALA A 320 -7.65 10.45 25.59
N ASP A 321 -7.69 11.35 26.59
CA ASP A 321 -6.75 11.36 27.70
C ASP A 321 -6.86 10.11 28.60
N GLU A 322 -8.07 9.60 28.80
CA GLU A 322 -8.27 8.38 29.60
C GLU A 322 -7.81 7.14 28.85
N ILE A 323 -8.02 7.09 27.54
CA ILE A 323 -7.53 6.01 26.68
C ILE A 323 -6.00 6.07 26.56
N ALA A 324 -5.42 7.25 26.40
CA ALA A 324 -3.97 7.40 26.43
C ALA A 324 -3.37 6.85 27.73
N LYS A 325 -3.93 7.18 28.91
CA LYS A 325 -3.51 6.62 30.20
C LYS A 325 -3.68 5.10 30.29
N LEU A 326 -4.74 4.55 29.69
CA LEU A 326 -4.93 3.10 29.64
C LEU A 326 -3.85 2.41 28.80
N CYS A 327 -3.35 3.07 27.79
CA CYS A 327 -2.39 2.57 26.81
C CYS A 327 -0.91 2.84 27.19
N THR A 328 -0.62 3.35 28.39
CA THR A 328 0.76 3.56 28.84
C THR A 328 1.41 2.27 29.32
N PRO A 329 2.73 2.11 29.16
CA PRO A 329 3.47 0.92 29.61
C PRO A 329 3.33 0.61 31.10
N GLU A 330 3.07 1.61 31.95
CA GLU A 330 2.86 1.51 33.39
C GLU A 330 1.51 0.89 33.75
N ASN A 331 0.57 0.91 32.83
CA ASN A 331 -0.76 0.34 33.04
C ASN A 331 -0.73 -1.19 32.97
N LYS A 332 -1.40 -1.85 33.90
CA LYS A 332 -1.51 -3.32 33.92
C LYS A 332 -2.18 -3.91 32.67
N ALA A 333 -2.99 -3.14 31.96
CA ALA A 333 -3.65 -3.54 30.72
C ALA A 333 -2.69 -3.50 29.51
N TYR A 334 -1.60 -2.76 29.60
CA TYR A 334 -0.72 -2.45 28.48
C TYR A 334 -0.29 -3.68 27.68
N THR A 335 0.18 -4.74 28.34
CA THR A 335 0.62 -5.97 27.65
C THR A 335 -0.47 -6.58 26.78
N LYS A 336 -1.73 -6.49 27.18
CA LYS A 336 -2.86 -7.01 26.42
C LYS A 336 -3.23 -6.06 25.27
N ILE A 337 -3.15 -4.75 25.47
CA ILE A 337 -3.39 -3.73 24.46
C ILE A 337 -2.28 -3.79 23.40
N ALA A 338 -1.03 -3.84 23.83
CA ALA A 338 0.13 -3.88 22.94
C ALA A 338 0.20 -5.17 22.08
N PHE A 339 -0.50 -6.23 22.47
CA PHE A 339 -0.72 -7.38 21.62
C PHE A 339 -1.44 -7.01 20.31
N TYR A 340 -2.42 -6.13 20.36
CA TYR A 340 -3.11 -5.64 19.17
C TYR A 340 -2.23 -4.71 18.32
N TYR A 341 -1.34 -3.93 18.92
CA TYR A 341 -0.29 -3.20 18.19
C TYR A 341 0.61 -4.15 17.42
N TYR A 342 1.07 -5.21 18.07
CA TYR A 342 1.89 -6.25 17.45
C TYR A 342 1.17 -6.90 16.27
N LEU A 343 -0.11 -7.27 16.41
CA LEU A 343 -0.89 -7.88 15.34
C LEU A 343 -1.00 -6.97 14.12
N GLN A 344 -1.34 -5.70 14.32
CA GLN A 344 -1.48 -4.74 13.23
C GLN A 344 -0.14 -4.47 12.53
N TYR A 345 0.95 -4.42 13.28
CA TYR A 345 2.29 -4.31 12.71
C TYR A 345 2.64 -5.52 11.84
N GLN A 346 2.38 -6.74 12.30
CA GLN A 346 2.62 -7.95 11.49
C GLN A 346 1.79 -7.96 10.20
N LEU A 347 0.53 -7.54 10.27
CA LEU A 347 -0.35 -7.41 9.12
C LEU A 347 0.17 -6.37 8.13
N HIS A 348 0.61 -5.21 8.63
CA HIS A 348 1.20 -4.15 7.82
C HIS A 348 2.44 -4.65 7.05
N VAL A 349 3.38 -5.27 7.75
CA VAL A 349 4.63 -5.78 7.15
C VAL A 349 4.34 -6.83 6.09
N GLN A 350 3.45 -7.77 6.38
CA GLN A 350 3.12 -8.86 5.46
C GLN A 350 2.34 -8.37 4.23
N LEU A 351 1.36 -7.48 4.42
CA LEU A 351 0.61 -6.92 3.29
C LEU A 351 1.50 -6.07 2.39
N LEU A 352 2.39 -5.27 2.97
CA LEU A 352 3.38 -4.50 2.22
C LEU A 352 4.29 -5.40 1.39
N ALA A 353 4.76 -6.51 1.99
CA ALA A 353 5.59 -7.49 1.29
C ALA A 353 4.85 -8.16 0.12
N VAL A 354 3.58 -8.53 0.31
CA VAL A 354 2.75 -9.12 -0.76
C VAL A 354 2.45 -8.10 -1.86
N SER A 355 2.12 -6.87 -1.50
CA SER A 355 1.85 -5.79 -2.46
C SER A 355 3.10 -5.50 -3.31
N THR A 356 4.26 -5.42 -2.67
CA THR A 356 5.55 -5.24 -3.34
C THR A 356 5.86 -6.41 -4.29
N TYR A 357 5.63 -7.64 -3.82
CA TYR A 357 5.85 -8.84 -4.62
C TYR A 357 4.94 -8.91 -5.85
N ALA A 358 3.64 -8.69 -5.68
CA ALA A 358 2.68 -8.69 -6.77
C ALA A 358 3.04 -7.63 -7.81
N ARG A 359 3.41 -6.44 -7.35
CA ARG A 359 3.83 -5.34 -8.21
C ARG A 359 5.10 -5.66 -9.00
N ALA A 360 6.09 -6.30 -8.38
CA ALA A 360 7.31 -6.73 -9.07
C ALA A 360 7.02 -7.73 -10.20
N LYS A 361 5.90 -8.45 -10.15
CA LYS A 361 5.38 -9.31 -11.22
C LYS A 361 4.45 -8.60 -12.21
N GLY A 362 4.23 -7.30 -12.04
CA GLY A 362 3.29 -6.53 -12.85
C GLY A 362 1.83 -6.92 -12.61
N ILE A 363 1.52 -7.42 -11.42
CA ILE A 363 0.17 -7.74 -10.96
C ILE A 363 -0.35 -6.60 -10.07
N LEU A 364 -1.48 -6.02 -10.48
CA LEU A 364 -2.21 -5.03 -9.72
C LEU A 364 -3.00 -5.72 -8.61
N LEU A 365 -2.72 -5.36 -7.37
CA LEU A 365 -3.55 -5.75 -6.23
C LEU A 365 -4.55 -4.62 -5.95
N LYS A 366 -5.84 -4.86 -6.27
CA LYS A 366 -6.92 -3.93 -6.00
C LYS A 366 -7.58 -4.33 -4.67
N GLY A 367 -7.46 -3.44 -3.67
CA GLY A 367 -8.21 -3.56 -2.41
C GLY A 367 -9.70 -3.28 -2.61
N ASP A 368 -10.44 -3.55 -1.56
CA ASP A 368 -11.82 -3.13 -1.37
C ASP A 368 -11.94 -2.54 0.04
N ILE A 369 -12.92 -1.69 0.25
CA ILE A 369 -13.16 -1.03 1.53
C ILE A 369 -14.59 -1.33 2.02
N PRO A 370 -14.79 -1.46 3.33
CA PRO A 370 -16.16 -1.54 3.89
C PRO A 370 -16.90 -0.23 3.63
N ILE A 371 -18.11 -0.33 3.09
CA ILE A 371 -18.98 0.83 2.85
C ILE A 371 -19.88 1.01 4.08
N GLY A 372 -19.47 1.85 4.99
CA GLY A 372 -20.15 2.08 6.25
C GLY A 372 -19.46 1.44 7.44
N ILE A 373 -19.93 1.78 8.63
CA ILE A 373 -19.37 1.33 9.91
C ILE A 373 -20.43 0.62 10.74
N SER A 374 -20.00 -0.32 11.56
CA SER A 374 -20.87 -0.88 12.59
C SER A 374 -21.16 0.14 13.69
N ARG A 375 -22.34 0.09 14.27
CA ARG A 375 -22.66 0.88 15.48
C ARG A 375 -21.78 0.50 16.69
N SER A 376 -21.19 -0.69 16.66
CA SER A 376 -20.25 -1.19 17.66
C SER A 376 -18.83 -1.22 17.09
N SER A 377 -18.43 -0.18 16.34
CA SER A 377 -17.10 -0.01 15.78
C SER A 377 -16.27 0.97 16.60
N VAL A 378 -14.97 0.95 16.35
CA VAL A 378 -14.02 1.92 16.93
C VAL A 378 -14.39 3.34 16.50
N GLU A 379 -14.69 3.54 15.23
CA GLU A 379 -15.02 4.86 14.69
C GLU A 379 -16.33 5.41 15.30
N ALA A 380 -17.34 4.56 15.50
CA ALA A 380 -18.58 4.97 16.16
C ALA A 380 -18.38 5.31 17.65
N TRP A 381 -17.36 4.72 18.29
CA TRP A 381 -16.98 5.02 19.67
C TRP A 381 -16.17 6.31 19.78
N VAL A 382 -15.24 6.53 18.84
CA VAL A 382 -14.32 7.68 18.83
C VAL A 382 -15.00 8.93 18.30
N GLU A 383 -15.81 8.79 17.24
CA GLU A 383 -16.49 9.91 16.55
C GLU A 383 -18.01 9.67 16.48
N PRO A 384 -18.74 9.84 17.58
CA PRO A 384 -20.16 9.48 17.66
C PRO A 384 -21.11 10.45 16.93
N HIS A 385 -20.61 11.48 16.25
CA HIS A 385 -21.41 12.56 15.63
C HIS A 385 -21.30 12.58 14.11
#